data_c499323ce3b14a719abafc06b66250aa
#
_entry.id   c499323ce3b14a719abafc06b66250aa
#
_cell.length_a   1.000
_cell.length_b   1.000
_cell.length_c   1.000
_cell.angle_alpha   90.00
_cell.angle_beta   90.00
_cell.angle_gamma   90.00
#
_symmetry.space_group_name_H-M   'P 1'
#
loop_
_entity.id
_entity.type
_entity.pdbx_description
1 polymer ?
#
loop_
_entity_poly.entity_id
_entity_poly.type
_entity_poly.pdbx_seq_one_letter_code
_entity_poly.pdbx_strand_id
1 'polypeptide(L)'
;RSKFTLSPRLTHNKTQDKTDFLFVFPVYRNNLMPSSVEVRRKSVTGFVYISFHVTSFMQGVFSGNEQSLDIELFDGIAAPEYLMFSSRNIAVTPRYASRKELNIGGQLWTLHILSKPEFEAGTVSYLPLVIRFSGLGLGLLLFFLLFLNIERQKMIQVLILKSEQTHTDV
;
A
#
# COMPACT_ATOMS: atom_id res chain seq x y z
N ARG A 1 -8.40 -24.00 -13.36
CA ARG A 1 -9.83 -23.91 -13.73
C ARG A 1 -10.65 -23.83 -12.45
N SER A 2 -11.46 -22.78 -12.31
CA SER A 2 -12.26 -22.55 -11.10
C SER A 2 -13.29 -23.66 -10.92
N LYS A 3 -13.42 -24.16 -9.70
CA LYS A 3 -14.44 -25.14 -9.34
C LYS A 3 -15.83 -24.52 -9.21
N PHE A 4 -15.93 -23.21 -9.34
CA PHE A 4 -17.14 -22.41 -9.22
C PHE A 4 -17.15 -21.30 -10.26
N THR A 5 -18.31 -20.73 -10.50
CA THR A 5 -18.50 -19.55 -11.37
C THR A 5 -19.20 -18.47 -10.57
N LEU A 6 -18.77 -17.24 -10.75
CA LEU A 6 -19.46 -16.06 -10.23
C LEU A 6 -20.48 -15.60 -11.27
N SER A 7 -21.70 -15.27 -10.84
CA SER A 7 -22.70 -14.68 -11.74
C SER A 7 -22.27 -13.30 -12.19
N PRO A 8 -22.80 -12.79 -13.31
CA PRO A 8 -22.80 -11.36 -13.56
C PRO A 8 -23.46 -10.59 -12.43
N ARG A 9 -23.20 -9.29 -12.35
CA ARG A 9 -23.81 -8.38 -11.38
C ARG A 9 -25.34 -8.49 -11.42
N LEU A 10 -25.94 -8.77 -10.29
CA LEU A 10 -27.38 -8.79 -10.12
C LEU A 10 -27.81 -7.45 -9.54
N THR A 11 -28.44 -6.61 -10.34
CA THR A 11 -29.00 -5.33 -9.89
C THR A 11 -30.43 -5.58 -9.44
N HIS A 12 -30.68 -5.59 -8.14
CA HIS A 12 -32.06 -5.67 -7.64
C HIS A 12 -32.70 -4.29 -7.68
N ASN A 13 -33.92 -4.25 -8.24
CA ASN A 13 -34.68 -3.07 -8.63
C ASN A 13 -34.73 -1.97 -7.53
N LYS A 14 -34.31 -0.73 -7.88
CA LYS A 14 -34.65 0.54 -7.25
C LYS A 14 -33.96 1.03 -5.96
N THR A 15 -33.11 0.28 -5.31
CA THR A 15 -32.23 0.89 -4.28
C THR A 15 -30.79 0.69 -4.69
N GLN A 16 -30.11 1.77 -5.01
CA GLN A 16 -28.80 1.86 -5.65
C GLN A 16 -27.62 1.28 -4.85
N ASP A 17 -27.86 0.68 -3.68
CA ASP A 17 -26.82 0.32 -2.71
C ASP A 17 -26.53 -1.18 -2.56
N LYS A 18 -27.20 -2.05 -3.31
CA LYS A 18 -27.01 -3.52 -3.14
C LYS A 18 -26.61 -4.18 -4.44
N THR A 19 -25.31 -4.35 -4.62
CA THR A 19 -24.76 -5.20 -5.67
C THR A 19 -24.62 -6.61 -5.14
N ASP A 20 -25.39 -7.51 -5.72
CA ASP A 20 -25.45 -8.92 -5.34
C ASP A 20 -24.77 -9.79 -6.39
N PHE A 21 -24.12 -10.84 -5.93
CA PHE A 21 -23.53 -11.88 -6.76
C PHE A 21 -23.93 -13.27 -6.25
N LEU A 22 -23.93 -14.23 -7.17
CA LEU A 22 -24.10 -15.63 -6.84
C LEU A 22 -22.81 -16.39 -7.13
N PHE A 23 -22.28 -17.07 -6.13
CA PHE A 23 -21.35 -18.17 -6.36
C PHE A 23 -22.14 -19.40 -6.74
N VAL A 24 -21.89 -19.94 -7.92
CA VAL A 24 -22.60 -21.11 -8.44
C VAL A 24 -21.64 -22.29 -8.51
N PHE A 25 -22.01 -23.38 -7.85
CA PHE A 25 -21.25 -24.61 -7.78
C PHE A 25 -22.05 -25.73 -8.46
N PRO A 26 -21.54 -26.32 -9.56
CA PRO A 26 -22.22 -27.48 -10.18
C PRO A 26 -22.07 -28.72 -9.30
N VAL A 27 -23.16 -29.46 -9.16
CA VAL A 27 -23.19 -30.77 -8.51
C VAL A 27 -23.20 -31.83 -9.59
N TYR A 28 -22.28 -32.77 -9.51
CA TYR A 28 -22.12 -33.84 -10.48
C TYR A 28 -22.61 -35.18 -9.92
N ARG A 29 -23.09 -36.03 -10.81
CA ARG A 29 -23.45 -37.42 -10.47
C ARG A 29 -22.19 -38.11 -9.90
N ASN A 30 -22.37 -38.90 -8.83
CA ASN A 30 -21.31 -39.63 -8.11
C ASN A 30 -20.28 -38.76 -7.39
N ASN A 31 -20.54 -37.46 -7.12
CA ASN A 31 -19.67 -36.54 -6.40
C ASN A 31 -18.23 -36.42 -6.94
N LEU A 32 -17.98 -36.83 -8.17
CA LEU A 32 -16.70 -36.77 -8.83
C LEU A 32 -16.70 -35.68 -9.90
N MET A 33 -15.71 -34.83 -9.89
CA MET A 33 -15.56 -33.80 -10.92
C MET A 33 -15.02 -34.42 -12.21
N PRO A 34 -15.80 -34.49 -13.32
CA PRO A 34 -15.33 -35.07 -14.56
C PRO A 34 -14.21 -34.30 -15.21
N SER A 35 -13.28 -34.99 -15.88
CA SER A 35 -12.08 -34.41 -16.48
C SER A 35 -12.38 -33.56 -17.72
N SER A 36 -13.35 -33.94 -18.55
CA SER A 36 -13.70 -33.23 -19.79
C SER A 36 -14.92 -32.34 -19.63
N VAL A 37 -15.00 -31.27 -20.43
CA VAL A 37 -16.13 -30.33 -20.45
C VAL A 37 -17.44 -31.01 -20.87
N GLU A 38 -17.34 -31.90 -21.87
CA GLU A 38 -18.51 -32.62 -22.40
C GLU A 38 -19.12 -33.57 -21.36
N VAL A 39 -18.27 -34.33 -20.66
CA VAL A 39 -18.74 -35.23 -19.59
C VAL A 39 -19.30 -34.41 -18.43
N ARG A 40 -18.67 -33.25 -18.07
CA ARG A 40 -19.22 -32.34 -17.07
C ARG A 40 -20.63 -31.88 -17.39
N ARG A 41 -20.88 -31.44 -18.64
CA ARG A 41 -22.21 -30.98 -19.09
C ARG A 41 -23.28 -32.07 -18.97
N LYS A 42 -22.92 -33.32 -19.27
CA LYS A 42 -23.83 -34.45 -19.20
C LYS A 42 -24.05 -35.00 -17.80
N SER A 43 -23.11 -34.78 -16.89
CA SER A 43 -23.13 -35.33 -15.52
C SER A 43 -23.61 -34.36 -14.44
N VAL A 44 -23.90 -33.10 -14.81
CA VAL A 44 -24.50 -32.14 -13.86
C VAL A 44 -25.89 -32.61 -13.48
N THR A 45 -26.12 -32.74 -12.17
CA THR A 45 -27.41 -33.10 -11.58
C THR A 45 -28.12 -31.91 -10.95
N GLY A 46 -27.38 -30.84 -10.64
CA GLY A 46 -27.92 -29.62 -10.06
C GLY A 46 -26.85 -28.57 -9.80
N PHE A 47 -27.27 -27.49 -9.17
CA PHE A 47 -26.40 -26.40 -8.76
C PHE A 47 -26.68 -26.02 -7.32
N VAL A 48 -25.61 -25.75 -6.56
CA VAL A 48 -25.67 -25.07 -5.28
C VAL A 48 -25.23 -23.65 -5.51
N TYR A 49 -25.93 -22.67 -4.97
CA TYR A 49 -25.55 -21.26 -5.06
C TYR A 49 -25.55 -20.62 -3.69
N ILE A 50 -24.66 -19.64 -3.54
CA ILE A 50 -24.53 -18.79 -2.35
C ILE A 50 -24.64 -17.35 -2.84
N SER A 51 -25.64 -16.61 -2.36
CA SER A 51 -25.76 -15.18 -2.61
C SER A 51 -24.94 -14.41 -1.58
N PHE A 52 -24.30 -13.34 -2.01
CA PHE A 52 -23.63 -12.40 -1.10
C PHE A 52 -23.74 -10.97 -1.60
N HIS A 53 -23.79 -10.06 -0.65
CA HIS A 53 -23.78 -8.61 -0.89
C HIS A 53 -22.33 -8.11 -0.83
N VAL A 54 -21.90 -7.44 -1.89
CA VAL A 54 -20.52 -6.92 -1.99
C VAL A 54 -20.22 -5.97 -0.84
N THR A 55 -21.12 -5.05 -0.52
CA THR A 55 -20.94 -4.09 0.56
C THR A 55 -20.70 -4.77 1.91
N SER A 56 -21.55 -5.74 2.28
CA SER A 56 -21.39 -6.46 3.55
C SER A 56 -20.11 -7.29 3.59
N PHE A 57 -19.77 -7.91 2.46
CA PHE A 57 -18.53 -8.68 2.34
C PHE A 57 -17.30 -7.78 2.53
N MET A 58 -17.26 -6.66 1.81
CA MET A 58 -16.13 -5.72 1.88
C MET A 58 -16.00 -5.08 3.27
N GLN A 59 -17.12 -4.73 3.91
CA GLN A 59 -17.11 -4.24 5.30
C GLN A 59 -16.53 -5.29 6.24
N GLY A 60 -16.90 -6.57 6.10
CA GLY A 60 -16.34 -7.63 6.95
C GLY A 60 -14.83 -7.87 6.73
N VAL A 61 -14.36 -7.77 5.50
CA VAL A 61 -12.93 -7.97 5.17
C VAL A 61 -12.06 -6.80 5.65
N PHE A 62 -12.57 -5.57 5.58
CA PHE A 62 -11.79 -4.36 5.85
C PHE A 62 -12.10 -3.74 7.22
N SER A 63 -13.02 -4.31 8.00
CA SER A 63 -13.25 -3.88 9.39
C SER A 63 -11.94 -3.98 10.19
N GLY A 64 -11.43 -2.82 10.62
CA GLY A 64 -10.14 -2.71 11.33
C GLY A 64 -9.03 -1.98 10.59
N ASN A 65 -9.06 -1.89 9.28
CA ASN A 65 -8.06 -1.16 8.46
C ASN A 65 -8.60 0.15 7.86
N GLU A 66 -9.79 0.57 8.24
CA GLU A 66 -10.48 1.75 7.70
C GLU A 66 -9.75 3.08 7.95
N GLN A 67 -8.82 3.10 8.89
CA GLN A 67 -8.14 4.34 9.30
C GLN A 67 -7.04 4.79 8.33
N SER A 68 -6.49 3.90 7.52
CA SER A 68 -5.28 4.19 6.75
C SER A 68 -5.49 4.24 5.24
N LEU A 69 -6.44 3.46 4.72
CA LEU A 69 -6.62 3.26 3.29
C LEU A 69 -8.10 3.38 2.91
N ASP A 70 -8.35 3.95 1.73
CA ASP A 70 -9.63 3.87 1.04
C ASP A 70 -9.60 2.79 -0.02
N ILE A 71 -10.73 2.15 -0.22
CA ILE A 71 -10.88 1.04 -1.16
C ILE A 71 -12.08 1.28 -2.03
N GLU A 72 -11.88 1.12 -3.33
CA GLU A 72 -12.95 1.12 -4.33
C GLU A 72 -12.90 -0.19 -5.12
N LEU A 73 -14.04 -0.83 -5.30
CA LEU A 73 -14.18 -2.06 -6.06
C LEU A 73 -15.11 -1.85 -7.25
N PHE A 74 -14.67 -2.26 -8.43
CA PHE A 74 -15.37 -2.09 -9.69
C PHE A 74 -15.61 -3.43 -10.37
N ASP A 75 -16.75 -3.55 -11.08
CA ASP A 75 -17.08 -4.68 -11.95
C ASP A 75 -16.42 -4.48 -13.33
N GLY A 76 -15.24 -5.03 -13.52
CA GLY A 76 -14.45 -4.88 -14.73
C GLY A 76 -13.66 -3.58 -14.76
N ILE A 77 -14.12 -2.61 -15.55
CA ILE A 77 -13.42 -1.34 -15.77
C ILE A 77 -13.65 -0.38 -14.61
N ALA A 78 -12.60 0.34 -14.21
CA ALA A 78 -12.69 1.37 -13.17
C ALA A 78 -13.37 2.63 -13.71
N ALA A 79 -14.68 2.64 -13.73
CA ALA A 79 -15.51 3.77 -14.10
C ALA A 79 -16.71 3.87 -13.13
N PRO A 80 -17.26 5.08 -12.91
CA PRO A 80 -18.30 5.33 -11.89
C PRO A 80 -19.51 4.40 -12.01
N GLU A 81 -19.93 4.07 -13.24
CA GLU A 81 -21.08 3.18 -13.52
C GLU A 81 -20.84 1.73 -13.10
N TYR A 82 -19.57 1.31 -12.98
CA TYR A 82 -19.17 -0.03 -12.57
C TYR A 82 -18.76 -0.12 -11.11
N LEU A 83 -18.86 0.97 -10.36
CA LEU A 83 -18.56 1.00 -8.93
C LEU A 83 -19.52 0.07 -8.17
N MET A 84 -18.96 -0.86 -7.40
CA MET A 84 -19.70 -1.81 -6.56
C MET A 84 -19.59 -1.46 -5.08
N PHE A 85 -18.44 -0.94 -4.67
CA PHE A 85 -18.16 -0.59 -3.29
C PHE A 85 -17.13 0.55 -3.23
N SER A 86 -17.35 1.49 -2.32
CA SER A 86 -16.37 2.52 -1.95
C SER A 86 -16.39 2.73 -0.45
N SER A 87 -15.22 2.69 0.19
CA SER A 87 -15.06 3.13 1.59
C SER A 87 -14.76 4.61 1.71
N ARG A 88 -14.64 5.29 0.58
CA ARG A 88 -14.21 6.69 0.50
C ARG A 88 -15.31 7.63 0.97
N ASN A 89 -15.03 8.39 2.03
CA ASN A 89 -15.93 9.37 2.59
C ASN A 89 -15.64 10.81 2.12
N ILE A 90 -14.41 11.09 1.67
CA ILE A 90 -13.94 12.43 1.33
C ILE A 90 -13.24 12.39 -0.04
N ALA A 91 -13.55 13.35 -0.91
CA ALA A 91 -12.92 13.48 -2.22
C ALA A 91 -11.56 14.21 -2.13
N VAL A 92 -10.60 13.62 -1.40
CA VAL A 92 -9.22 14.10 -1.37
C VAL A 92 -8.42 13.35 -2.43
N THR A 93 -7.54 14.04 -3.15
CA THR A 93 -6.64 13.39 -4.10
C THR A 93 -5.59 12.56 -3.34
N PRO A 94 -5.57 11.22 -3.48
CA PRO A 94 -4.63 10.38 -2.78
C PRO A 94 -3.22 10.59 -3.33
N ARG A 95 -2.22 10.62 -2.46
CA ARG A 95 -0.80 10.69 -2.84
C ARG A 95 -0.30 9.36 -3.40
N TYR A 96 -0.82 8.26 -2.86
CA TYR A 96 -0.49 6.91 -3.29
C TYR A 96 -1.76 6.20 -3.72
N ALA A 97 -1.72 5.61 -4.91
CA ALA A 97 -2.80 4.81 -5.45
C ALA A 97 -2.23 3.52 -6.06
N SER A 98 -2.91 2.42 -5.84
CA SER A 98 -2.60 1.13 -6.45
C SER A 98 -3.85 0.55 -7.07
N ARG A 99 -3.70 -0.05 -8.25
CA ARG A 99 -4.77 -0.74 -8.95
C ARG A 99 -4.40 -2.21 -9.12
N LYS A 100 -5.35 -3.09 -8.83
CA LYS A 100 -5.17 -4.53 -9.01
C LYS A 100 -6.39 -5.15 -9.68
N GLU A 101 -6.16 -5.96 -10.68
CA GLU A 101 -7.19 -6.75 -11.35
C GLU A 101 -7.29 -8.13 -10.70
N LEU A 102 -8.51 -8.55 -10.40
CA LEU A 102 -8.84 -9.80 -9.73
C LEU A 102 -9.77 -10.60 -10.63
N ASN A 103 -9.41 -11.84 -10.97
CA ASN A 103 -10.30 -12.74 -11.65
C ASN A 103 -10.96 -13.69 -10.63
N ILE A 104 -12.23 -13.49 -10.37
CA ILE A 104 -12.99 -14.24 -9.37
C ILE A 104 -14.11 -15.02 -10.08
N GLY A 105 -13.95 -16.34 -10.17
CA GLY A 105 -14.97 -17.21 -10.77
C GLY A 105 -15.30 -16.91 -12.23
N GLY A 106 -14.37 -16.30 -12.98
CA GLY A 106 -14.55 -15.91 -14.37
C GLY A 106 -15.00 -14.46 -14.57
N GLN A 107 -15.30 -13.73 -13.50
CA GLN A 107 -15.57 -12.29 -13.54
C GLN A 107 -14.29 -11.51 -13.23
N LEU A 108 -14.04 -10.44 -13.98
CA LEU A 108 -12.92 -9.53 -13.77
C LEU A 108 -13.38 -8.40 -12.86
N TRP A 109 -12.71 -8.23 -11.72
CA TRP A 109 -12.92 -7.10 -10.82
C TRP A 109 -11.69 -6.23 -10.77
N THR A 110 -11.88 -4.94 -10.63
CA THR A 110 -10.79 -3.99 -10.42
C THR A 110 -10.87 -3.42 -9.01
N LEU A 111 -9.80 -3.63 -8.25
CA LEU A 111 -9.62 -3.09 -6.90
C LEU A 111 -8.71 -1.88 -6.96
N HIS A 112 -9.18 -0.72 -6.50
CA HIS A 112 -8.38 0.45 -6.23
C HIS A 112 -8.11 0.55 -4.73
N ILE A 113 -6.87 0.79 -4.38
CA ILE A 113 -6.42 1.04 -3.02
C ILE A 113 -5.79 2.43 -3.02
N LEU A 114 -6.31 3.33 -2.20
CA LEU A 114 -5.98 4.74 -2.17
C LEU A 114 -5.49 5.11 -0.78
N SER A 115 -4.44 5.94 -0.68
CA SER A 115 -3.97 6.42 0.61
C SER A 115 -4.91 7.46 1.20
N LYS A 116 -5.13 7.37 2.52
CA LYS A 116 -5.76 8.45 3.29
C LYS A 116 -4.71 9.44 3.81
N PRO A 117 -5.11 10.70 4.10
CA PRO A 117 -4.18 11.70 4.66
C PRO A 117 -3.48 11.24 5.93
N GLU A 118 -4.14 10.43 6.77
CA GLU A 118 -3.59 9.90 8.01
C GLU A 118 -2.42 8.93 7.74
N PHE A 119 -2.54 8.09 6.72
CA PHE A 119 -1.46 7.22 6.25
C PHE A 119 -0.29 8.03 5.70
N GLU A 120 -0.59 9.05 4.90
CA GLU A 120 0.41 9.91 4.27
C GLU A 120 1.19 10.71 5.31
N ALA A 121 0.52 11.25 6.33
CA ALA A 121 1.15 11.98 7.43
C ALA A 121 2.09 11.08 8.26
N GLY A 122 1.70 9.81 8.49
CA GLY A 122 2.55 8.83 9.19
C GLY A 122 3.76 8.36 8.38
N THR A 123 3.73 8.51 7.05
CA THR A 123 4.82 8.07 6.16
C THR A 123 5.89 9.15 5.97
N VAL A 124 5.60 10.41 6.32
CA VAL A 124 6.59 11.51 6.28
C VAL A 124 7.59 11.33 7.43
N SER A 125 8.67 10.62 7.16
CA SER A 125 9.76 10.48 8.12
C SER A 125 10.67 11.71 8.07
N TYR A 126 10.86 12.39 9.20
CA TYR A 126 11.84 13.45 9.37
C TYR A 126 13.28 12.89 9.57
N LEU A 127 13.42 11.57 9.67
CA LEU A 127 14.68 10.90 9.94
C LEU A 127 15.80 11.27 8.96
N PRO A 128 15.57 11.31 7.63
CA PRO A 128 16.60 11.72 6.68
C PRO A 128 17.09 13.15 6.89
N LEU A 129 16.20 14.05 7.28
CA LEU A 129 16.52 15.44 7.58
C LEU A 129 17.40 15.55 8.83
N VAL A 130 17.04 14.84 9.91
CA VAL A 130 17.80 14.78 11.15
C VAL A 130 19.20 14.21 10.90
N ILE A 131 19.32 13.11 10.16
CA ILE A 131 20.61 12.50 9.82
C ILE A 131 21.48 13.48 9.01
N ARG A 132 20.90 14.16 8.03
CA ARG A 132 21.62 15.13 7.19
C ARG A 132 22.18 16.30 8.02
N PHE A 133 21.36 16.90 8.87
CA PHE A 133 21.79 18.05 9.67
C PHE A 133 22.74 17.65 10.81
N SER A 134 22.55 16.50 11.44
CA SER A 134 23.49 16.01 12.45
C SER A 134 24.86 15.68 11.87
N GLY A 135 24.90 15.06 10.69
CA GLY A 135 26.15 14.80 9.97
C GLY A 135 26.90 16.08 9.59
N LEU A 136 26.18 17.09 9.09
CA LEU A 136 26.78 18.39 8.77
C LEU A 136 27.32 19.07 10.02
N GLY A 137 26.54 19.08 11.12
CA GLY A 137 26.95 19.66 12.40
C GLY A 137 28.23 19.02 12.98
N LEU A 138 28.28 17.68 12.95
CA LEU A 138 29.45 16.93 13.41
C LEU A 138 30.67 17.22 12.54
N GLY A 139 30.51 17.30 11.22
CA GLY A 139 31.59 17.65 10.30
C GLY A 139 32.16 19.03 10.55
N LEU A 140 31.30 20.03 10.78
CA LEU A 140 31.72 21.40 11.13
C LEU A 140 32.43 21.44 12.49
N LEU A 141 31.97 20.70 13.49
CA LEU A 141 32.61 20.62 14.79
C LEU A 141 34.02 20.04 14.67
N LEU A 142 34.20 18.94 13.96
CA LEU A 142 35.50 18.34 13.74
C LEU A 142 36.43 19.27 12.97
N PHE A 143 35.92 19.93 11.93
CA PHE A 143 36.71 20.94 11.20
C PHE A 143 37.19 22.05 12.11
N PHE A 144 36.32 22.57 12.97
CA PHE A 144 36.67 23.65 13.92
C PHE A 144 37.70 23.19 14.95
N LEU A 145 37.56 21.97 15.49
CA LEU A 145 38.55 21.41 16.42
C LEU A 145 39.94 21.24 15.77
N LEU A 146 39.97 20.75 14.53
CA LEU A 146 41.21 20.62 13.76
C LEU A 146 41.85 22.00 13.49
N PHE A 147 41.04 22.97 13.12
CA PHE A 147 41.49 24.33 12.89
C PHE A 147 42.12 24.93 14.15
N LEU A 148 41.46 24.80 15.29
CA LEU A 148 42.03 25.28 16.59
C LEU A 148 43.32 24.56 16.97
N ASN A 149 43.44 23.26 16.68
CA ASN A 149 44.68 22.52 16.92
C ASN A 149 45.83 23.01 16.06
N ILE A 150 45.62 23.30 14.79
CA ILE A 150 46.62 23.85 13.88
C ILE A 150 47.07 25.23 14.35
N GLU A 151 46.18 26.10 14.76
CA GLU A 151 46.47 27.42 15.32
C GLU A 151 47.32 27.34 16.59
N ARG A 152 46.96 26.43 17.51
CA ARG A 152 47.74 26.19 18.74
C ARG A 152 49.15 25.71 18.43
N GLN A 153 49.34 24.80 17.51
CA GLN A 153 50.66 24.29 17.13
C GLN A 153 51.55 25.41 16.55
N LYS A 154 51.00 26.28 15.70
CA LYS A 154 51.73 27.45 15.17
C LYS A 154 52.18 28.40 16.28
N MET A 155 51.31 28.69 17.25
CA MET A 155 51.61 29.57 18.38
C MET A 155 52.73 29.00 19.26
N ILE A 156 52.71 27.69 19.52
CA ILE A 156 53.78 26.99 20.31
C ILE A 156 55.10 27.06 19.57
N GLN A 157 55.17 26.85 18.26
CA GLN A 157 56.41 26.93 17.48
C GLN A 157 57.01 28.33 17.50
N VAL A 158 56.17 29.36 17.37
CA VAL A 158 56.63 30.76 17.44
C VAL A 158 57.20 31.06 18.83
N LEU A 159 56.63 30.59 19.89
CA LEU A 159 57.09 30.78 21.26
C LEU A 159 58.43 30.06 21.50
N ILE A 160 58.66 28.88 21.00
CA ILE A 160 59.89 28.11 21.10
C ILE A 160 61.00 28.85 20.37
N LEU A 161 60.82 29.27 19.12
CA LEU A 161 61.77 30.01 18.33
C LEU A 161 62.20 31.36 19.00
N LYS A 162 61.24 32.05 19.62
CA LYS A 162 61.51 33.31 20.33
C LYS A 162 62.28 33.06 21.63
N SER A 163 62.09 31.93 22.32
CA SER A 163 62.87 31.58 23.52
C SER A 163 64.35 31.23 23.20
N GLU A 164 64.60 30.56 22.07
CA GLU A 164 65.92 30.22 21.62
C GLU A 164 66.72 31.45 21.24
N GLN A 165 66.11 32.46 20.58
CA GLN A 165 66.81 33.73 20.26
C GLN A 165 67.25 34.52 21.50
N THR A 166 66.43 34.48 22.56
CA THR A 166 66.78 35.21 23.81
C THR A 166 67.90 34.55 24.59
N HIS A 167 68.20 33.25 24.36
CA HIS A 167 69.34 32.56 24.98
C HIS A 167 70.63 32.68 24.24
N THR A 168 70.64 33.14 22.99
CA THR A 168 71.87 33.33 22.17
C THR A 168 72.43 34.74 22.29
N ASP A 169 71.67 35.68 22.86
CA ASP A 169 72.14 37.11 23.01
C ASP A 169 72.65 37.41 24.43
N VAL A 170 72.99 36.41 25.26
CA VAL A 170 73.65 36.52 26.56
C VAL A 170 75.05 35.85 26.49
#